data_482b50bee525002298673d341519e04f
#
_entry.id   482b50bee525002298673d341519e04f
#
_cell.length_a   1.000
_cell.length_b   1.000
_cell.length_c   1.000
_cell.angle_alpha   90.00
_cell.angle_beta   90.00
_cell.angle_gamma   90.00
#
_symmetry.space_group_name_H-M   'P 1'
#
loop_
_entity.id
_entity.type
_entity.pdbx_description
1 polymer ?
#
loop_
_entity_poly.entity_id
_entity_poly.type
_entity_poly.pdbx_seq_one_letter_code
_entity_poly.pdbx_strand_id
1 'polypeptide(L)'
;MNISKKKTYVIVSILACAITAGMFAHDALNSSDIKYESCELPRHIIDSYVTVNGGGFIQGANGVYPEEGPPQKVYVSPFKLQVTEVTNQQFAEFVAQTGYITEAESGIGSAQFSESQTPWQAGSWWRLNEAATWKTPNGEGSSIDGRDLYPVVHVTLNDARAYAQWAGGRIPNEIEWEYAASLGLFDPLVPESGMQAPDGRLRANIWTGSFPDNNTQEDGFAGTAPVGCFEPSRIGAYDMIGNVWEWTESQYGEATPRFTIKGGSFLCSQNYCRRYRASARQGMEQNFSTVHLGFRIVKDI
;
A
#
# COMPACT_ATOMS: atom_id res chain seq x y z
N MET A 1 30.52 -54.67 81.00
CA MET A 1 29.82 -55.24 79.86
C MET A 1 29.51 -54.04 78.95
N ASN A 2 30.45 -53.80 78.01
CA ASN A 2 30.42 -52.59 77.20
C ASN A 2 30.10 -52.95 75.74
N ILE A 3 28.97 -52.47 75.25
CA ILE A 3 28.55 -52.68 73.87
C ILE A 3 28.85 -51.43 73.11
N SER A 4 29.89 -51.56 72.28
CA SER A 4 30.30 -50.53 71.32
C SER A 4 29.25 -50.36 70.24
N LYS A 5 28.73 -49.12 70.06
CA LYS A 5 27.91 -48.70 68.93
C LYS A 5 28.81 -48.24 67.78
N LYS A 6 28.89 -49.05 66.71
CA LYS A 6 29.47 -48.64 65.45
C LYS A 6 28.49 -47.69 64.72
N LYS A 7 28.90 -46.48 64.48
CA LYS A 7 28.21 -45.53 63.62
C LYS A 7 28.58 -45.81 62.17
N THR A 8 27.61 -46.24 61.38
CA THR A 8 27.72 -46.39 59.93
C THR A 8 27.44 -45.01 59.29
N TYR A 9 28.46 -44.44 58.65
CA TYR A 9 28.27 -43.22 57.84
C TYR A 9 27.80 -43.64 56.47
N VAL A 10 26.57 -43.25 56.11
CA VAL A 10 26.08 -43.33 54.73
C VAL A 10 26.58 -42.10 54.01
N ILE A 11 27.46 -42.28 53.04
CA ILE A 11 27.90 -41.25 52.15
C ILE A 11 26.80 -41.08 51.07
N VAL A 12 26.03 -40.01 51.20
CA VAL A 12 25.10 -39.58 50.12
C VAL A 12 25.88 -38.80 49.09
N SER A 13 26.16 -39.43 47.97
CA SER A 13 26.72 -38.75 46.81
C SER A 13 25.65 -37.86 46.20
N ILE A 14 25.75 -36.55 46.40
CA ILE A 14 24.94 -35.57 45.72
C ILE A 14 25.47 -35.41 44.31
N LEU A 15 24.78 -36.00 43.33
CA LEU A 15 24.96 -35.75 41.92
C LEU A 15 24.46 -34.33 41.62
N ALA A 16 25.33 -33.36 41.47
CA ALA A 16 24.98 -32.03 41.03
C ALA A 16 24.64 -32.11 39.53
N CYS A 17 23.37 -32.15 39.17
CA CYS A 17 22.92 -31.86 37.80
C CYS A 17 23.14 -30.38 37.53
N ALA A 18 24.18 -30.06 36.80
CA ALA A 18 24.36 -28.75 36.18
C ALA A 18 23.28 -28.58 35.11
N ILE A 19 22.22 -27.91 35.47
CA ILE A 19 21.26 -27.39 34.49
C ILE A 19 21.96 -26.20 33.81
N THR A 20 22.55 -26.44 32.65
CA THR A 20 22.94 -25.36 31.73
C THR A 20 21.63 -24.73 31.23
N ALA A 21 21.23 -23.62 31.85
CA ALA A 21 20.26 -22.72 31.27
C ALA A 21 20.85 -22.17 29.96
N GLY A 22 20.49 -22.81 28.84
CA GLY A 22 20.66 -22.24 27.54
C GLY A 22 19.85 -20.96 27.49
N MET A 23 20.48 -19.82 27.66
CA MET A 23 19.96 -18.53 27.25
C MET A 23 19.81 -18.61 25.73
N PHE A 24 18.61 -18.88 25.26
CA PHE A 24 18.20 -18.46 23.93
C PHE A 24 18.21 -16.94 23.98
N ALA A 25 19.30 -16.34 23.53
CA ALA A 25 19.29 -14.96 23.11
C ALA A 25 18.27 -14.89 21.98
N HIS A 26 17.10 -14.38 22.26
CA HIS A 26 16.28 -13.79 21.23
C HIS A 26 17.09 -12.59 20.74
N ASP A 27 17.84 -12.79 19.65
CA ASP A 27 18.29 -11.68 18.83
C ASP A 27 17.02 -11.00 18.34
N ALA A 28 16.62 -9.95 19.04
CA ALA A 28 15.69 -9.00 18.49
C ALA A 28 16.40 -8.42 17.25
N LEU A 29 16.02 -8.90 16.08
CA LEU A 29 16.46 -8.32 14.81
C LEU A 29 16.14 -6.82 14.91
N ASN A 30 17.19 -6.01 14.91
CA ASN A 30 17.04 -4.57 14.83
C ASN A 30 16.27 -4.28 13.55
N SER A 31 15.22 -3.51 13.60
CA SER A 31 14.40 -3.12 12.46
C SER A 31 15.21 -2.46 11.33
N SER A 32 16.43 -1.98 11.64
CA SER A 32 17.40 -1.44 10.67
C SER A 32 18.06 -2.48 9.75
N ASP A 33 17.92 -3.78 10.03
CA ASP A 33 18.56 -4.85 9.24
C ASP A 33 17.58 -5.56 8.30
N ILE A 34 16.29 -5.18 8.28
CA ILE A 34 15.33 -5.63 7.26
C ILE A 34 15.62 -4.84 5.98
N LYS A 35 16.64 -5.26 5.24
CA LYS A 35 16.78 -4.86 3.85
C LYS A 35 15.68 -5.59 3.09
N TYR A 36 14.71 -4.82 2.57
CA TYR A 36 13.87 -5.32 1.50
C TYR A 36 14.84 -5.68 0.36
N GLU A 37 15.11 -6.98 0.17
CA GLU A 37 15.91 -7.48 -0.95
C GLU A 37 15.33 -6.86 -2.21
N SER A 38 16.20 -6.51 -3.16
CA SER A 38 15.87 -5.72 -4.35
C SER A 38 14.44 -5.97 -4.86
N CYS A 39 13.58 -4.96 -4.75
CA CYS A 39 12.18 -5.00 -5.12
C CYS A 39 12.01 -5.00 -6.65
N GLU A 40 12.68 -5.88 -7.35
CA GLU A 40 12.61 -5.96 -8.81
C GLU A 40 11.71 -7.10 -9.25
N LEU A 41 10.42 -6.81 -9.35
CA LEU A 41 9.53 -7.75 -10.03
C LEU A 41 9.91 -7.86 -11.51
N PRO A 42 9.99 -9.10 -12.03
CA PRO A 42 10.21 -9.31 -13.46
C PRO A 42 9.10 -8.66 -14.30
N ARG A 43 9.46 -8.06 -15.43
CA ARG A 43 8.54 -7.38 -16.34
C ARG A 43 7.28 -8.20 -16.66
N HIS A 44 7.42 -9.49 -16.93
CA HIS A 44 6.29 -10.36 -17.26
C HIS A 44 5.29 -10.52 -16.11
N ILE A 45 5.69 -10.28 -14.86
CA ILE A 45 4.78 -10.22 -13.71
C ILE A 45 4.07 -8.86 -13.68
N ILE A 46 4.82 -7.76 -13.84
CA ILE A 46 4.27 -6.40 -13.85
C ILE A 46 3.21 -6.24 -14.95
N ASP A 47 3.45 -6.82 -16.13
CA ASP A 47 2.52 -6.77 -17.27
C ASP A 47 1.39 -7.81 -17.18
N SER A 48 1.33 -8.60 -16.10
CA SER A 48 0.36 -9.68 -15.97
C SER A 48 -0.95 -9.24 -15.30
N TYR A 49 -1.94 -10.10 -15.42
CA TYR A 49 -3.27 -9.95 -14.84
C TYR A 49 -3.64 -11.21 -14.07
N VAL A 50 -4.22 -11.03 -12.90
CA VAL A 50 -4.87 -12.13 -12.17
C VAL A 50 -6.35 -12.19 -12.53
N THR A 51 -6.88 -13.39 -12.66
CA THR A 51 -8.32 -13.59 -12.82
C THR A 51 -8.98 -13.50 -11.44
N VAL A 52 -9.84 -12.51 -11.26
CA VAL A 52 -10.70 -12.38 -10.10
C VAL A 52 -12.02 -13.05 -10.43
N ASN A 53 -12.28 -14.23 -9.85
CA ASN A 53 -13.54 -14.91 -10.00
C ASN A 53 -14.65 -14.08 -9.35
N GLY A 54 -15.76 -13.90 -10.08
CA GLY A 54 -16.89 -13.16 -9.54
C GLY A 54 -17.49 -13.84 -8.31
N GLY A 55 -18.28 -13.09 -7.56
CA GLY A 55 -18.93 -13.60 -6.37
C GLY A 55 -19.64 -12.52 -5.57
N GLY A 56 -20.33 -12.95 -4.52
CA GLY A 56 -20.95 -12.04 -3.57
C GLY A 56 -20.00 -11.71 -2.42
N PHE A 57 -19.97 -10.45 -2.00
CA PHE A 57 -19.26 -10.02 -0.80
C PHE A 57 -20.00 -8.90 -0.08
N ILE A 58 -19.49 -8.51 1.07
CA ILE A 58 -19.95 -7.34 1.81
C ILE A 58 -19.04 -6.18 1.44
N GLN A 59 -19.55 -5.23 0.65
CA GLN A 59 -18.89 -3.97 0.38
C GLN A 59 -19.03 -3.04 1.58
N GLY A 60 -17.98 -2.31 1.89
CA GLY A 60 -17.94 -1.40 3.01
C GLY A 60 -17.79 -2.11 4.36
N ALA A 61 -17.73 -1.32 5.40
CA ALA A 61 -17.61 -1.80 6.78
C ALA A 61 -18.25 -0.81 7.74
N ASN A 62 -18.54 -1.24 8.96
CA ASN A 62 -18.70 -0.32 10.10
C ASN A 62 -17.31 0.06 10.59
N GLY A 63 -16.59 0.78 9.73
CA GLY A 63 -15.16 0.99 9.83
C GLY A 63 -14.77 2.20 10.67
N VAL A 64 -13.58 2.72 10.37
CA VAL A 64 -12.99 3.86 11.09
C VAL A 64 -13.67 5.17 10.69
N TYR A 65 -14.13 5.27 9.44
CA TYR A 65 -14.76 6.47 8.90
C TYR A 65 -16.21 6.21 8.48
N PRO A 66 -17.11 7.18 8.70
CA PRO A 66 -18.54 7.03 8.35
C PRO A 66 -18.79 6.70 6.87
N GLU A 67 -17.94 7.23 5.98
CA GLU A 67 -18.04 7.01 4.54
C GLU A 67 -17.75 5.58 4.08
N GLU A 68 -17.20 4.73 4.95
CA GLU A 68 -16.97 3.32 4.67
C GLU A 68 -18.23 2.46 4.74
N GLY A 69 -19.27 2.95 5.40
CA GLY A 69 -20.52 2.23 5.61
C GLY A 69 -21.73 2.91 4.97
N PRO A 70 -22.92 2.33 5.13
CA PRO A 70 -23.17 1.04 5.78
C PRO A 70 -22.74 -0.15 4.91
N PRO A 71 -22.38 -1.31 5.52
CA PRO A 71 -22.04 -2.52 4.78
C PRO A 71 -23.21 -3.00 3.93
N GLN A 72 -22.93 -3.37 2.67
CA GLN A 72 -23.93 -3.81 1.71
C GLN A 72 -23.51 -5.11 1.03
N LYS A 73 -24.48 -6.02 0.82
CA LYS A 73 -24.25 -7.21 -0.01
C LYS A 73 -24.27 -6.81 -1.46
N VAL A 74 -23.19 -7.08 -2.17
CA VAL A 74 -23.06 -6.83 -3.61
C VAL A 74 -22.54 -8.07 -4.30
N TYR A 75 -22.73 -8.13 -5.61
CA TYR A 75 -22.21 -9.19 -6.47
C TYR A 75 -21.30 -8.60 -7.52
N VAL A 76 -20.16 -9.24 -7.75
CA VAL A 76 -19.14 -8.83 -8.72
C VAL A 76 -19.07 -9.87 -9.82
N SER A 77 -19.11 -9.45 -11.08
CA SER A 77 -18.83 -10.31 -12.22
C SER A 77 -17.33 -10.62 -12.29
N PRO A 78 -16.93 -11.75 -12.92
CA PRO A 78 -15.50 -12.04 -13.10
C PRO A 78 -14.82 -10.99 -13.97
N PHE A 79 -13.56 -10.67 -13.63
CA PHE A 79 -12.71 -9.75 -14.39
C PHE A 79 -11.23 -10.10 -14.23
N LYS A 80 -10.37 -9.50 -15.02
CA LYS A 80 -8.92 -9.59 -14.87
C LYS A 80 -8.40 -8.30 -14.26
N LEU A 81 -7.65 -8.40 -13.17
CA LEU A 81 -7.02 -7.29 -12.47
C LEU A 81 -5.54 -7.24 -12.79
N GLN A 82 -5.00 -6.08 -13.17
CA GLN A 82 -3.56 -5.87 -13.26
C GLN A 82 -2.91 -6.12 -11.90
N VAL A 83 -1.82 -6.89 -11.86
CA VAL A 83 -1.24 -7.36 -10.59
C VAL A 83 -0.61 -6.26 -9.75
N THR A 84 -0.16 -5.17 -10.38
CA THR A 84 0.44 -3.99 -9.73
C THR A 84 -0.29 -2.71 -10.12
N GLU A 85 0.02 -1.61 -9.47
CA GLU A 85 -0.24 -0.28 -10.01
C GLU A 85 0.48 -0.11 -11.36
N VAL A 86 0.00 0.77 -12.22
CA VAL A 86 0.69 1.13 -13.48
C VAL A 86 2.00 1.84 -13.14
N THR A 87 3.09 1.35 -13.73
CA THR A 87 4.44 1.89 -13.47
C THR A 87 4.79 3.08 -14.37
N ASN A 88 5.80 3.84 -13.98
CA ASN A 88 6.36 4.92 -14.81
C ASN A 88 6.80 4.41 -16.18
N GLN A 89 7.42 3.21 -16.25
CA GLN A 89 7.84 2.61 -17.51
C GLN A 89 6.64 2.31 -18.42
N GLN A 90 5.58 1.69 -17.90
CA GLN A 90 4.37 1.39 -18.67
C GLN A 90 3.70 2.67 -19.16
N PHE A 91 3.63 3.70 -18.30
CA PHE A 91 3.05 4.98 -18.68
C PHE A 91 3.91 5.73 -19.70
N ALA A 92 5.25 5.65 -19.60
CA ALA A 92 6.16 6.20 -20.58
C ALA A 92 6.00 5.55 -21.96
N GLU A 93 5.77 4.24 -22.02
CA GLU A 93 5.47 3.54 -23.27
C GLU A 93 4.16 4.02 -23.93
N PHE A 94 3.12 4.22 -23.13
CA PHE A 94 1.86 4.82 -23.59
C PHE A 94 2.11 6.21 -24.20
N VAL A 95 2.80 7.09 -23.46
CA VAL A 95 3.10 8.44 -23.91
C VAL A 95 3.96 8.42 -25.18
N ALA A 96 4.98 7.57 -25.25
CA ALA A 96 5.85 7.45 -26.42
C ALA A 96 5.10 6.99 -27.68
N GLN A 97 4.10 6.11 -27.54
CA GLN A 97 3.34 5.58 -28.67
C GLN A 97 2.21 6.50 -29.13
N THR A 98 1.67 7.31 -28.22
CA THR A 98 0.47 8.12 -28.50
C THR A 98 0.74 9.62 -28.61
N GLY A 99 1.85 10.09 -28.05
CA GLY A 99 2.12 11.52 -27.89
C GLY A 99 1.21 12.18 -26.86
N TYR A 100 0.62 11.41 -25.94
CA TYR A 100 -0.30 11.92 -24.93
C TYR A 100 0.38 12.93 -24.01
N ILE A 101 -0.32 14.03 -23.71
CA ILE A 101 0.10 15.06 -22.76
C ILE A 101 -0.88 15.02 -21.62
N THR A 102 -0.39 14.83 -20.38
CA THR A 102 -1.25 14.76 -19.19
C THR A 102 -1.84 16.12 -18.83
N GLU A 103 -2.93 16.13 -18.06
CA GLU A 103 -3.53 17.38 -17.59
C GLU A 103 -2.54 18.18 -16.74
N ALA A 104 -1.70 17.54 -15.93
CA ALA A 104 -0.64 18.21 -15.18
C ALA A 104 0.40 18.87 -16.09
N GLU A 105 0.83 18.21 -17.19
CA GLU A 105 1.75 18.78 -18.18
C GLU A 105 1.14 19.95 -18.99
N SER A 106 -0.19 20.04 -19.03
CA SER A 106 -0.89 21.14 -19.72
C SER A 106 -0.83 22.49 -18.97
N GLY A 107 -0.02 22.58 -17.92
CA GLY A 107 0.24 23.82 -17.18
C GLY A 107 -0.63 24.01 -15.93
N ILE A 108 -1.46 23.04 -15.59
CA ILE A 108 -2.24 23.04 -14.33
C ILE A 108 -1.32 22.66 -13.16
N GLY A 109 -0.31 21.81 -13.42
CA GLY A 109 0.53 21.23 -12.39
C GLY A 109 -0.22 20.21 -11.55
N SER A 110 0.33 19.88 -10.39
CA SER A 110 -0.21 18.88 -9.50
C SER A 110 0.07 19.20 -8.04
N ALA A 111 -0.73 18.61 -7.13
CA ALA A 111 -0.53 18.80 -5.71
C ALA A 111 0.67 17.98 -5.22
N GLN A 112 1.55 18.64 -4.52
CA GLN A 112 2.76 18.07 -3.93
C GLN A 112 2.70 18.13 -2.43
N PHE A 113 3.13 17.05 -1.79
CA PHE A 113 3.35 17.02 -0.35
C PHE A 113 4.70 17.65 -0.01
N SER A 114 4.71 18.50 0.99
CA SER A 114 5.92 19.12 1.52
C SER A 114 5.84 19.09 3.03
N GLU A 115 6.81 18.47 3.68
CA GLU A 115 6.92 18.53 5.13
C GLU A 115 6.98 20.00 5.57
N SER A 116 6.03 20.40 6.41
CA SER A 116 5.95 21.79 6.86
C SER A 116 7.01 22.05 7.92
N GLN A 117 7.82 23.09 7.72
CA GLN A 117 8.82 23.57 8.70
C GLN A 117 8.23 24.52 9.76
N THR A 118 6.94 24.77 9.75
CA THR A 118 6.26 25.68 10.70
C THR A 118 5.23 24.91 11.50
N PRO A 119 4.87 25.39 12.75
CA PRO A 119 3.80 24.77 13.53
C PRO A 119 2.55 24.63 12.66
N TRP A 120 2.15 23.39 12.43
CA TRP A 120 1.21 23.05 11.37
C TRP A 120 -0.20 23.59 11.58
N GLN A 121 -0.75 24.06 10.48
CA GLN A 121 -2.20 24.09 10.27
C GLN A 121 -2.57 22.89 9.42
N ALA A 122 -3.64 22.18 9.75
CA ALA A 122 -4.08 21.02 8.97
C ALA A 122 -4.20 21.37 7.48
N GLY A 123 -3.51 20.63 6.61
CA GLY A 123 -3.46 20.86 5.16
C GLY A 123 -2.36 21.79 4.65
N SER A 124 -1.57 22.43 5.54
CA SER A 124 -0.47 23.33 5.10
C SER A 124 0.69 22.63 4.40
N TRP A 125 0.72 21.29 4.44
CA TRP A 125 1.69 20.45 3.76
C TRP A 125 1.36 20.16 2.28
N TRP A 126 0.22 20.64 1.78
CA TRP A 126 -0.14 20.52 0.37
C TRP A 126 0.11 21.83 -0.37
N ARG A 127 0.79 21.74 -1.50
CA ARG A 127 1.03 22.89 -2.39
C ARG A 127 0.77 22.48 -3.81
N LEU A 128 0.06 23.30 -4.56
CA LEU A 128 0.03 23.19 -6.01
C LEU A 128 1.40 23.58 -6.56
N ASN A 129 1.99 22.73 -7.39
CA ASN A 129 3.25 22.95 -8.06
C ASN A 129 3.04 22.76 -9.56
N GLU A 130 3.12 23.85 -10.33
CA GLU A 130 2.91 23.86 -11.78
C GLU A 130 3.95 23.01 -12.54
N ALA A 131 5.13 22.79 -11.96
CA ALA A 131 6.17 21.94 -12.51
C ALA A 131 6.08 20.47 -12.09
N ALA A 132 5.14 20.12 -11.18
CA ALA A 132 4.95 18.74 -10.77
C ALA A 132 4.10 17.98 -11.79
N THR A 133 4.69 16.97 -12.41
CA THR A 133 4.09 16.09 -13.41
C THR A 133 4.54 14.66 -13.16
N TRP A 134 4.02 13.71 -13.91
CA TRP A 134 4.48 12.32 -13.83
C TRP A 134 5.99 12.16 -14.17
N LYS A 135 6.57 13.05 -15.00
CA LYS A 135 8.00 13.07 -15.35
C LYS A 135 8.86 13.77 -14.30
N THR A 136 8.29 14.73 -13.61
CA THR A 136 8.96 15.60 -12.64
C THR A 136 8.22 15.58 -11.31
N PRO A 137 8.19 14.44 -10.60
CA PRO A 137 7.29 14.24 -9.46
C PRO A 137 7.57 15.15 -8.26
N ASN A 138 8.78 15.69 -8.15
CA ASN A 138 9.12 16.68 -7.13
C ASN A 138 9.21 18.12 -7.67
N GLY A 139 8.66 18.37 -8.87
CA GLY A 139 8.71 19.65 -9.54
C GLY A 139 9.99 19.88 -10.33
N GLU A 140 10.31 21.14 -10.60
CA GLU A 140 11.44 21.54 -11.44
C GLU A 140 12.77 20.91 -10.97
N GLY A 141 13.53 20.37 -11.94
CA GLY A 141 14.82 19.71 -11.71
C GLY A 141 14.73 18.28 -11.18
N SER A 142 13.55 17.75 -10.93
CA SER A 142 13.36 16.33 -10.63
C SER A 142 13.14 15.50 -11.88
N SER A 143 13.39 14.18 -11.81
CA SER A 143 13.13 13.23 -12.90
C SER A 143 12.65 11.90 -12.35
N ILE A 144 12.14 11.06 -13.24
CA ILE A 144 11.83 9.64 -12.96
C ILE A 144 12.97 8.70 -13.35
N ASP A 145 14.16 9.22 -13.67
CA ASP A 145 15.33 8.40 -14.00
C ASP A 145 15.64 7.41 -12.87
N GLY A 146 15.75 6.12 -13.23
CA GLY A 146 15.93 5.04 -12.26
C GLY A 146 14.68 4.71 -11.44
N ARG A 147 13.49 5.21 -11.81
CA ARG A 147 12.21 4.96 -11.18
C ARG A 147 11.22 4.26 -12.10
N ASP A 148 11.71 3.45 -13.00
CA ASP A 148 10.90 2.74 -14.01
C ASP A 148 9.81 1.88 -13.38
N LEU A 149 10.12 1.21 -12.27
CA LEU A 149 9.22 0.30 -11.56
C LEU A 149 8.38 0.98 -10.47
N TYR A 150 8.51 2.28 -10.28
CA TYR A 150 7.66 3.02 -9.34
C TYR A 150 6.28 3.28 -9.95
N PRO A 151 5.21 3.35 -9.14
CA PRO A 151 3.89 3.69 -9.65
C PRO A 151 3.91 5.08 -10.29
N VAL A 152 3.21 5.22 -11.40
CA VAL A 152 2.99 6.54 -11.99
C VAL A 152 2.07 7.35 -11.07
N VAL A 153 2.46 8.58 -10.79
CA VAL A 153 1.71 9.54 -9.96
C VAL A 153 1.53 10.86 -10.71
N HIS A 154 0.83 11.82 -10.12
CA HIS A 154 0.50 13.09 -10.77
C HIS A 154 -0.35 12.92 -12.04
N VAL A 155 -1.21 11.91 -12.02
CA VAL A 155 -2.15 11.60 -13.11
C VAL A 155 -3.58 11.79 -12.63
N THR A 156 -4.41 12.39 -13.48
CA THR A 156 -5.83 12.56 -13.26
C THR A 156 -6.60 11.30 -13.64
N LEU A 157 -7.89 11.23 -13.31
CA LEU A 157 -8.74 10.14 -13.78
C LEU A 157 -8.83 10.11 -15.31
N ASN A 158 -8.80 11.27 -15.97
CA ASN A 158 -8.81 11.34 -17.43
C ASN A 158 -7.53 10.77 -18.04
N ASP A 159 -6.37 11.05 -17.46
CA ASP A 159 -5.08 10.47 -17.86
C ASP A 159 -5.10 8.94 -17.69
N ALA A 160 -5.61 8.47 -16.56
CA ALA A 160 -5.74 7.06 -16.26
C ALA A 160 -6.68 6.33 -17.25
N ARG A 161 -7.81 6.94 -17.61
CA ARG A 161 -8.73 6.42 -18.63
C ARG A 161 -8.08 6.33 -20.01
N ALA A 162 -7.34 7.36 -20.41
CA ALA A 162 -6.62 7.37 -21.69
C ALA A 162 -5.61 6.22 -21.76
N TYR A 163 -4.82 6.03 -20.70
CA TYR A 163 -3.92 4.88 -20.59
C TYR A 163 -4.68 3.55 -20.64
N ALA A 164 -5.73 3.40 -19.85
CA ALA A 164 -6.49 2.15 -19.77
C ALA A 164 -7.08 1.75 -21.12
N GLN A 165 -7.62 2.72 -21.88
CA GLN A 165 -8.12 2.49 -23.23
C GLN A 165 -7.02 2.03 -24.19
N TRP A 166 -5.84 2.69 -24.16
CA TRP A 166 -4.69 2.29 -24.98
C TRP A 166 -4.23 0.86 -24.64
N ALA A 167 -4.21 0.49 -23.36
CA ALA A 167 -3.80 -0.83 -22.89
C ALA A 167 -4.88 -1.94 -23.13
N GLY A 168 -6.03 -1.57 -23.72
CA GLY A 168 -7.13 -2.49 -23.97
C GLY A 168 -7.85 -2.95 -22.69
N GLY A 169 -7.99 -2.06 -21.73
CA GLY A 169 -8.67 -2.26 -20.46
C GLY A 169 -9.50 -1.04 -20.06
N ARG A 170 -9.86 -0.97 -18.81
CA ARG A 170 -10.60 0.14 -18.17
C ARG A 170 -10.14 0.34 -16.73
N ILE A 171 -10.52 1.45 -16.13
CA ILE A 171 -10.36 1.67 -14.71
C ILE A 171 -11.37 0.78 -13.96
N PRO A 172 -10.98 0.11 -12.85
CA PRO A 172 -11.93 -0.65 -12.04
C PRO A 172 -13.00 0.26 -11.44
N ASN A 173 -14.22 -0.22 -11.28
CA ASN A 173 -15.15 0.45 -10.38
C ASN A 173 -14.77 0.15 -8.91
N GLU A 174 -15.33 0.94 -7.98
CA GLU A 174 -15.01 0.80 -6.55
C GLU A 174 -15.33 -0.59 -6.01
N ILE A 175 -16.42 -1.20 -6.47
CA ILE A 175 -16.86 -2.52 -6.00
C ILE A 175 -15.88 -3.61 -6.44
N GLU A 176 -15.42 -3.56 -7.69
CA GLU A 176 -14.39 -4.48 -8.23
C GLU A 176 -13.08 -4.35 -7.47
N TRP A 177 -12.65 -3.09 -7.25
CA TRP A 177 -11.42 -2.81 -6.53
C TRP A 177 -11.48 -3.34 -5.10
N GLU A 178 -12.55 -3.01 -4.36
CA GLU A 178 -12.73 -3.44 -2.97
C GLU A 178 -12.88 -4.96 -2.84
N TYR A 179 -13.59 -5.58 -3.78
CA TYR A 179 -13.72 -7.03 -3.83
C TYR A 179 -12.36 -7.69 -3.97
N ALA A 180 -11.55 -7.27 -4.93
CA ALA A 180 -10.21 -7.80 -5.13
C ALA A 180 -9.31 -7.60 -3.89
N ALA A 181 -9.33 -6.42 -3.29
CA ALA A 181 -8.59 -6.12 -2.07
C ALA A 181 -9.05 -7.01 -0.90
N SER A 182 -10.37 -7.21 -0.74
CA SER A 182 -10.94 -8.02 0.33
C SER A 182 -10.59 -9.51 0.22
N LEU A 183 -10.52 -10.06 -1.00
CA LEU A 183 -10.08 -11.44 -1.24
C LEU A 183 -8.61 -11.67 -0.84
N GLY A 184 -7.83 -10.60 -0.84
CA GLY A 184 -6.42 -10.63 -0.45
C GLY A 184 -6.19 -10.59 1.06
N LEU A 185 -7.17 -10.21 1.87
CA LEU A 185 -7.03 -10.08 3.31
C LEU A 185 -6.88 -11.45 3.99
N PHE A 186 -6.07 -11.50 5.05
CA PHE A 186 -5.93 -12.70 5.87
C PHE A 186 -7.18 -12.98 6.69
N ASP A 187 -7.79 -11.93 7.22
CA ASP A 187 -9.05 -11.95 7.93
C ASP A 187 -9.92 -10.78 7.48
N PRO A 188 -10.95 -11.03 6.65
CA PRO A 188 -11.83 -9.96 6.16
C PRO A 188 -12.65 -9.30 7.27
N LEU A 189 -12.77 -9.92 8.46
CA LEU A 189 -13.44 -9.35 9.63
C LEU A 189 -12.55 -8.36 10.39
N VAL A 190 -11.23 -8.42 10.17
CA VAL A 190 -10.25 -7.50 10.76
C VAL A 190 -9.70 -6.62 9.65
N PRO A 191 -10.21 -5.39 9.49
CA PRO A 191 -9.86 -4.50 8.35
C PRO A 191 -8.37 -4.22 8.18
N GLU A 192 -7.59 -4.35 9.24
CA GLU A 192 -6.14 -4.11 9.27
C GLU A 192 -5.31 -5.40 9.22
N SER A 193 -5.94 -6.57 9.03
CA SER A 193 -5.26 -7.87 9.09
C SER A 193 -4.18 -8.06 8.01
N GLY A 194 -4.20 -7.25 6.96
CA GLY A 194 -3.21 -7.28 5.89
C GLY A 194 -1.95 -6.46 6.13
N MET A 195 -1.90 -5.64 7.20
CA MET A 195 -0.83 -4.64 7.40
C MET A 195 0.48 -5.22 7.91
N GLN A 196 0.41 -6.26 8.74
CA GLN A 196 1.60 -6.87 9.34
C GLN A 196 1.62 -8.38 9.12
N ALA A 197 2.80 -8.89 8.82
CA ALA A 197 3.09 -10.31 8.87
C ALA A 197 3.12 -10.82 10.32
N PRO A 198 3.00 -12.14 10.56
CA PRO A 198 3.11 -12.71 11.90
C PRO A 198 4.45 -12.41 12.61
N ASP A 199 5.50 -12.12 11.86
CA ASP A 199 6.83 -11.72 12.36
C ASP A 199 6.95 -10.21 12.61
N GLY A 200 5.87 -9.44 12.43
CA GLY A 200 5.82 -8.01 12.67
C GLY A 200 6.24 -7.13 11.49
N ARG A 201 6.72 -7.72 10.37
CA ARG A 201 7.05 -6.94 9.16
C ARG A 201 5.80 -6.27 8.58
N LEU A 202 5.97 -5.04 8.10
CA LEU A 202 4.93 -4.35 7.36
C LEU A 202 4.75 -4.98 5.98
N ARG A 203 3.52 -5.00 5.50
CA ARG A 203 3.12 -5.57 4.20
C ARG A 203 2.65 -4.51 3.22
N ALA A 204 2.82 -3.25 3.56
CA ALA A 204 2.42 -2.13 2.74
C ALA A 204 3.31 -0.93 3.00
N ASN A 205 3.51 -0.12 1.97
CA ASN A 205 4.19 1.16 2.08
C ASN A 205 3.22 2.20 2.66
N ILE A 206 3.47 2.61 3.90
CA ILE A 206 2.67 3.59 4.64
C ILE A 206 3.56 4.50 5.46
N TRP A 207 3.02 5.61 5.94
CA TRP A 207 3.74 6.46 6.88
C TRP A 207 3.84 5.80 8.25
N THR A 208 5.04 5.46 8.64
CA THR A 208 5.35 4.93 9.98
C THR A 208 5.81 6.05 10.91
N GLY A 209 5.40 5.99 12.19
CA GLY A 209 5.66 7.05 13.14
C GLY A 209 4.58 8.13 13.17
N SER A 210 4.95 9.38 13.45
CA SER A 210 4.00 10.49 13.68
C SER A 210 3.87 11.39 12.45
N PHE A 211 2.74 11.32 11.77
CA PHE A 211 2.45 12.20 10.64
C PHE A 211 2.06 13.62 11.13
N PRO A 212 2.53 14.68 10.48
CA PRO A 212 3.48 14.75 9.35
C PRO A 212 4.94 14.99 9.75
N ASP A 213 5.26 14.89 11.05
CA ASP A 213 6.51 15.40 11.59
C ASP A 213 7.66 14.39 11.54
N ASN A 214 7.37 13.10 11.59
CA ASN A 214 8.39 12.07 11.64
C ASN A 214 7.94 10.79 10.97
N ASN A 215 8.49 10.50 9.78
CA ASN A 215 8.39 9.18 9.17
C ASN A 215 9.58 8.33 9.61
N THR A 216 9.33 7.27 10.38
CA THR A 216 10.38 6.35 10.85
C THR A 216 10.86 5.40 9.77
N GLN A 217 10.17 5.30 8.63
CA GLN A 217 10.52 4.47 7.47
C GLN A 217 10.73 2.99 7.83
N GLU A 218 9.95 2.46 8.75
CA GLU A 218 10.01 1.04 9.15
C GLU A 218 9.64 0.09 8.00
N ASP A 219 8.93 0.60 7.00
CA ASP A 219 8.61 -0.09 5.76
C ASP A 219 9.73 -0.01 4.70
N GLY A 220 10.81 0.73 4.99
CA GLY A 220 11.97 0.91 4.12
C GLY A 220 11.90 2.10 3.17
N PHE A 221 10.80 2.88 3.15
CA PHE A 221 10.58 3.92 2.17
C PHE A 221 10.16 5.26 2.80
N ALA A 222 10.71 6.35 2.26
CA ALA A 222 10.30 7.70 2.64
C ALA A 222 9.14 8.24 1.80
N GLY A 223 8.92 7.67 0.63
CA GLY A 223 7.91 8.06 -0.35
C GLY A 223 7.32 6.83 -1.03
N THR A 224 7.00 6.93 -2.32
CA THR A 224 6.56 5.75 -3.08
C THR A 224 7.64 4.67 -3.13
N ALA A 225 7.24 3.40 -3.10
CA ALA A 225 8.09 2.25 -3.32
C ALA A 225 7.95 1.74 -4.78
N PRO A 226 8.95 1.02 -5.34
CA PRO A 226 8.73 0.23 -6.54
C PRO A 226 7.54 -0.72 -6.35
N VAL A 227 6.76 -0.95 -7.39
CA VAL A 227 5.63 -1.87 -7.30
C VAL A 227 6.08 -3.29 -6.96
N GLY A 228 5.32 -3.96 -6.11
CA GLY A 228 5.62 -5.35 -5.73
C GLY A 228 6.75 -5.52 -4.71
N CYS A 229 7.14 -4.47 -4.01
CA CYS A 229 8.11 -4.56 -2.92
C CYS A 229 7.57 -5.31 -1.70
N PHE A 230 6.28 -5.41 -1.57
CA PHE A 230 5.61 -6.11 -0.47
C PHE A 230 5.04 -7.45 -0.95
N GLU A 231 4.73 -8.33 -0.01
CA GLU A 231 4.16 -9.63 -0.33
C GLU A 231 2.84 -9.48 -1.10
N PRO A 232 2.62 -10.28 -2.17
CA PRO A 232 1.36 -10.25 -2.88
C PRO A 232 0.22 -10.72 -1.98
N SER A 233 -0.97 -10.21 -2.25
CA SER A 233 -2.19 -10.72 -1.65
C SER A 233 -2.46 -12.17 -2.06
N ARG A 234 -3.41 -12.84 -1.41
CA ARG A 234 -3.78 -14.24 -1.73
C ARG A 234 -4.22 -14.46 -3.16
N ILE A 235 -4.70 -13.43 -3.83
CA ILE A 235 -5.07 -13.51 -5.25
C ILE A 235 -3.90 -13.20 -6.18
N GLY A 236 -2.72 -12.88 -5.66
CA GLY A 236 -1.53 -12.54 -6.45
C GLY A 236 -1.45 -11.08 -6.89
N ALA A 237 -2.28 -10.20 -6.34
CA ALA A 237 -2.17 -8.76 -6.57
C ALA A 237 -1.26 -8.13 -5.51
N TYR A 238 -0.44 -7.18 -5.92
CA TYR A 238 0.47 -6.43 -5.08
C TYR A 238 -0.10 -5.05 -4.75
N ASP A 239 0.35 -4.47 -3.66
CA ASP A 239 0.13 -3.06 -3.27
C ASP A 239 -1.35 -2.62 -3.29
N MET A 240 -2.27 -3.56 -2.97
CA MET A 240 -3.70 -3.22 -2.86
C MET A 240 -4.00 -2.27 -1.71
N ILE A 241 -3.05 -2.07 -0.80
CA ILE A 241 -3.11 -1.09 0.29
C ILE A 241 -1.76 -0.40 0.44
N GLY A 242 -1.76 0.89 0.75
CA GLY A 242 -0.54 1.70 0.84
C GLY A 242 -0.02 2.12 -0.53
N ASN A 243 1.24 2.45 -0.62
CA ASN A 243 1.98 2.96 -1.77
C ASN A 243 1.33 4.20 -2.39
N VAL A 244 0.39 4.04 -3.33
CA VAL A 244 -0.38 5.17 -3.87
C VAL A 244 -1.89 4.89 -3.82
N TRP A 245 -2.68 5.93 -3.63
CA TRP A 245 -4.10 5.89 -3.89
C TRP A 245 -4.35 5.47 -5.33
N GLU A 246 -5.47 4.78 -5.55
CA GLU A 246 -5.84 4.32 -6.88
C GLU A 246 -7.18 4.86 -7.30
N TRP A 247 -7.24 5.43 -8.51
CA TRP A 247 -8.46 5.86 -9.15
C TRP A 247 -9.44 4.71 -9.37
N THR A 248 -10.72 4.98 -9.13
CA THR A 248 -11.81 4.12 -9.59
C THR A 248 -12.80 4.90 -10.48
N GLU A 249 -13.59 4.17 -11.28
CA GLU A 249 -14.62 4.75 -12.15
C GLU A 249 -15.92 5.09 -11.41
N SER A 250 -16.00 4.86 -10.11
CA SER A 250 -17.19 5.10 -9.31
C SER A 250 -17.26 6.53 -8.79
N GLN A 251 -18.42 7.16 -8.95
CA GLN A 251 -18.69 8.46 -8.36
C GLN A 251 -18.69 8.38 -6.82
N TYR A 252 -18.18 9.41 -6.18
CA TYR A 252 -18.16 9.57 -4.74
C TYR A 252 -19.30 10.49 -4.29
N GLY A 253 -20.45 9.88 -3.92
CA GLY A 253 -21.65 10.63 -3.52
C GLY A 253 -22.37 11.28 -4.72
N GLU A 254 -23.53 11.86 -4.43
CA GLU A 254 -24.44 12.39 -5.48
C GLU A 254 -24.21 13.87 -5.82
N ALA A 255 -23.54 14.62 -4.94
CA ALA A 255 -23.58 16.08 -4.96
C ALA A 255 -22.41 16.76 -5.69
N THR A 256 -21.35 16.04 -6.04
CA THR A 256 -20.13 16.64 -6.65
C THR A 256 -19.54 15.71 -7.70
N PRO A 257 -18.87 16.24 -8.73
CA PRO A 257 -18.18 15.44 -9.75
C PRO A 257 -16.87 14.85 -9.21
N ARG A 258 -16.94 14.22 -8.04
CA ARG A 258 -15.82 13.50 -7.43
C ARG A 258 -15.95 12.01 -7.70
N PHE A 259 -14.80 11.37 -7.86
CA PHE A 259 -14.67 9.93 -8.04
C PHE A 259 -13.99 9.30 -6.83
N THR A 260 -14.32 8.06 -6.59
CA THR A 260 -13.75 7.33 -5.45
C THR A 260 -12.31 6.93 -5.76
N ILE A 261 -11.43 7.18 -4.80
CA ILE A 261 -10.07 6.62 -4.74
C ILE A 261 -9.97 5.62 -3.60
N LYS A 262 -9.14 4.59 -3.78
CA LYS A 262 -9.05 3.44 -2.88
C LYS A 262 -7.59 3.14 -2.49
N GLY A 263 -7.39 2.35 -1.44
CA GLY A 263 -6.13 1.75 -1.04
C GLY A 263 -5.31 2.52 0.00
N GLY A 264 -5.46 3.83 0.08
CA GLY A 264 -4.55 4.67 0.86
C GLY A 264 -3.22 4.85 0.16
N SER A 265 -2.23 5.40 0.83
CA SER A 265 -0.91 5.68 0.24
C SER A 265 0.20 5.69 1.29
N PHE A 266 1.44 5.90 0.84
CA PHE A 266 2.61 6.10 1.70
C PHE A 266 2.48 7.29 2.68
N LEU A 267 1.51 8.20 2.47
CA LEU A 267 1.19 9.30 3.40
C LEU A 267 0.12 8.93 4.42
N CYS A 268 -0.45 7.73 4.36
CA CYS A 268 -1.43 7.27 5.32
C CYS A 268 -0.77 6.69 6.56
N SER A 269 -1.17 7.18 7.74
CA SER A 269 -0.59 6.80 9.02
C SER A 269 -1.67 6.45 10.04
N GLN A 270 -1.29 5.78 11.10
CA GLN A 270 -2.21 5.41 12.17
C GLN A 270 -2.82 6.62 12.90
N ASN A 271 -2.09 7.72 13.02
CA ASN A 271 -2.53 8.92 13.75
C ASN A 271 -3.25 9.95 12.88
N TYR A 272 -3.22 9.81 11.54
CA TYR A 272 -3.80 10.82 10.64
C TYR A 272 -4.77 10.23 9.62
N CYS A 273 -4.31 9.38 8.72
CA CYS A 273 -5.09 8.83 7.62
C CYS A 273 -5.06 7.29 7.67
N ARG A 274 -5.99 6.66 8.39
CA ARG A 274 -6.07 5.20 8.49
C ARG A 274 -6.83 4.58 7.31
N ARG A 275 -6.58 5.07 6.06
CA ARG A 275 -7.32 4.63 4.88
C ARG A 275 -6.62 3.55 4.05
N TYR A 276 -5.57 2.93 4.58
CA TYR A 276 -4.92 1.75 4.01
C TYR A 276 -5.70 0.45 4.32
N ARG A 277 -6.99 0.42 3.96
CA ARG A 277 -7.92 -0.70 4.20
C ARG A 277 -8.84 -0.87 3.01
N ALA A 278 -9.26 -2.10 2.72
CA ALA A 278 -10.09 -2.40 1.55
C ALA A 278 -11.40 -1.58 1.52
N SER A 279 -12.08 -1.41 2.66
CA SER A 279 -13.33 -0.65 2.78
C SER A 279 -13.14 0.87 2.74
N ALA A 280 -11.92 1.36 3.03
CA ALA A 280 -11.67 2.78 3.09
C ALA A 280 -11.77 3.42 1.70
N ARG A 281 -12.32 4.63 1.68
CA ARG A 281 -12.59 5.39 0.46
C ARG A 281 -12.43 6.88 0.67
N GLN A 282 -12.15 7.60 -0.40
CA GLN A 282 -12.09 9.06 -0.41
C GLN A 282 -12.56 9.59 -1.76
N GLY A 283 -13.22 10.74 -1.76
CA GLY A 283 -13.62 11.40 -3.00
C GLY A 283 -12.56 12.38 -3.50
N MET A 284 -12.28 12.35 -4.80
CA MET A 284 -11.34 13.23 -5.47
C MET A 284 -11.94 13.77 -6.77
N GLU A 285 -11.73 15.03 -7.11
CA GLU A 285 -12.14 15.63 -8.36
C GLU A 285 -11.42 14.95 -9.53
N GLN A 286 -12.13 14.61 -10.62
CA GLN A 286 -11.58 13.84 -11.74
C GLN A 286 -10.36 14.46 -12.43
N ASN A 287 -10.24 15.79 -12.37
CA ASN A 287 -9.15 16.57 -12.96
C ASN A 287 -8.07 16.97 -11.93
N PHE A 288 -8.12 16.40 -10.72
CA PHE A 288 -7.10 16.62 -9.70
C PHE A 288 -6.05 15.51 -9.73
N SER A 289 -4.80 15.87 -9.47
CA SER A 289 -3.69 14.93 -9.39
C SER A 289 -2.76 15.28 -8.23
N THR A 290 -2.02 14.30 -7.74
CA THR A 290 -1.12 14.48 -6.60
C THR A 290 -0.02 13.44 -6.57
N VAL A 291 1.04 13.70 -5.79
CA VAL A 291 2.24 12.88 -5.61
C VAL A 291 1.98 11.45 -5.10
N HIS A 292 0.79 11.16 -4.60
CA HIS A 292 0.44 9.88 -3.97
C HIS A 292 -0.83 9.25 -4.56
N LEU A 293 -1.17 9.62 -5.82
CA LEU A 293 -2.36 9.13 -6.52
C LEU A 293 -1.97 8.62 -7.90
N GLY A 294 -2.18 7.34 -8.11
CA GLY A 294 -1.97 6.59 -9.34
C GLY A 294 -3.18 5.76 -9.69
N PHE A 295 -3.00 4.61 -10.33
CA PHE A 295 -4.08 3.73 -10.74
C PHE A 295 -3.59 2.35 -11.16
N ARG A 296 -4.50 1.40 -11.22
CA ARG A 296 -4.36 0.12 -11.94
C ARG A 296 -5.54 -0.07 -12.89
N ILE A 297 -5.42 -1.02 -13.80
CA ILE A 297 -6.48 -1.30 -14.76
C ILE A 297 -7.05 -2.70 -14.61
N VAL A 298 -8.24 -2.89 -15.16
CA VAL A 298 -8.92 -4.18 -15.29
C VAL A 298 -9.26 -4.45 -16.74
N LYS A 299 -9.50 -5.73 -17.06
CA LYS A 299 -10.02 -6.19 -18.34
C LYS A 299 -11.23 -7.08 -18.10
N ASP A 300 -12.22 -6.93 -18.93
CA ASP A 300 -13.38 -7.82 -18.93
C ASP A 300 -12.99 -9.21 -19.45
N ILE A 301 -13.73 -10.24 -19.02
CA ILE A 301 -13.53 -11.66 -19.42
C ILE A 301 -14.58 -12.04 -20.46
#